data_229e9582c152ffd263f33f3ee73a845c
#
_entry.id   229e9582c152ffd263f33f3ee73a845c
#
_cell.length_a   1.000
_cell.length_b   1.000
_cell.length_c   1.000
_cell.angle_alpha   90.00
_cell.angle_beta   90.00
_cell.angle_gamma   90.00
#
_symmetry.space_group_name_H-M   'P 1'
#
loop_
_entity.id
_entity.type
_entity.pdbx_description
1 polymer ?
#
loop_
_entity_poly.entity_id
_entity_poly.type
_entity_poly.pdbx_seq_one_letter_code
_entity_poly.pdbx_strand_id
1 'polypeptide(L)'
;MPHDHHDDDFHHSGMSPSGHPYREDDDHPLTYWQTMEIAMRELLVEKGILTPAEIAAQIDEMDSREPANGAAVVARAWVDPAFKVRLLADASDASREMGYDIGSLRLIALENTADTHNVVVCTLCSCYPRNLLGLPPDWYKSRSYRSRVVKEPRKVLSEFGLNLPDGTTVRIHDSTADMRYIVLPARPNGTDGWSQENLATLVTRNSMIGVGVPKSAT
;
A
#
# COMPACT_ATOMS: atom_id res chain seq x y z
N MET A 1 31.53 -16.62 42.00
CA MET A 1 31.56 -15.30 41.33
C MET A 1 30.72 -15.42 40.11
N PRO A 2 29.53 -14.80 40.03
CA PRO A 2 28.70 -14.80 38.82
C PRO A 2 29.26 -13.75 37.87
N HIS A 3 29.43 -14.13 36.62
CA HIS A 3 29.74 -13.22 35.52
C HIS A 3 28.44 -12.51 35.13
N ASP A 4 28.37 -11.19 35.36
CA ASP A 4 27.38 -10.29 34.80
C ASP A 4 27.65 -10.17 33.30
N HIS A 5 26.78 -10.74 32.50
CA HIS A 5 26.66 -10.39 31.10
C HIS A 5 25.78 -9.13 31.03
N HIS A 6 26.42 -7.97 30.83
CA HIS A 6 25.73 -6.79 30.31
C HIS A 6 25.39 -7.07 28.84
N ASP A 7 24.16 -7.42 28.59
CA ASP A 7 23.55 -7.30 27.28
C ASP A 7 23.37 -5.79 27.00
N ASP A 8 24.31 -5.21 26.25
CA ASP A 8 24.12 -3.90 25.65
C ASP A 8 23.02 -4.02 24.56
N ASP A 9 21.78 -3.79 24.95
CA ASP A 9 20.65 -3.58 24.05
C ASP A 9 20.88 -2.32 23.19
N PHE A 10 21.62 -2.47 22.10
CA PHE A 10 21.66 -1.47 21.03
C PHE A 10 20.36 -1.50 20.25
N HIS A 11 19.34 -0.87 20.78
CA HIS A 11 18.14 -0.54 19.99
C HIS A 11 18.51 0.50 18.92
N HIS A 12 18.85 0.04 17.74
CA HIS A 12 18.93 0.89 16.55
C HIS A 12 17.53 1.27 16.09
N SER A 13 16.89 2.22 16.77
CA SER A 13 15.70 2.91 16.29
C SER A 13 16.13 3.99 15.28
N GLY A 14 16.54 3.59 14.09
CA GLY A 14 17.01 4.51 13.07
C GLY A 14 16.52 4.14 11.67
N MET A 15 16.47 5.13 10.80
CA MET A 15 16.26 4.96 9.36
C MET A 15 17.63 4.89 8.67
N SER A 16 17.77 4.00 7.68
CA SER A 16 18.92 3.98 6.80
C SER A 16 19.03 5.30 6.00
N PRO A 17 20.20 5.66 5.45
CA PRO A 17 20.33 6.83 4.59
C PRO A 17 19.36 6.87 3.40
N SER A 18 18.84 5.71 2.97
CA SER A 18 17.82 5.55 1.93
C SER A 18 16.39 5.65 2.45
N GLY A 19 16.18 5.97 3.74
CA GLY A 19 14.84 6.16 4.33
C GLY A 19 14.10 4.87 4.70
N HIS A 20 14.77 3.71 4.67
CA HIS A 20 14.18 2.45 5.11
C HIS A 20 14.47 2.23 6.59
N PRO A 21 13.51 1.68 7.38
CA PRO A 21 13.80 1.27 8.75
C PRO A 21 14.90 0.20 8.75
N TYR A 22 15.86 0.31 9.63
CA TYR A 22 16.80 -0.78 9.86
C TYR A 22 16.02 -2.03 10.23
N ARG A 23 16.32 -3.13 9.55
CA ARG A 23 15.89 -4.44 10.03
C ARG A 23 16.75 -4.77 11.24
N GLU A 24 16.14 -5.34 12.28
CA GLU A 24 16.90 -6.00 13.33
C GLU A 24 17.82 -7.01 12.65
N ASP A 25 19.08 -7.03 13.06
CA ASP A 25 20.03 -8.05 12.61
C ASP A 25 19.44 -9.41 13.02
N ASP A 26 19.04 -10.16 12.00
CA ASP A 26 18.42 -11.46 12.19
C ASP A 26 19.55 -12.51 12.26
N ASP A 27 20.20 -12.61 13.43
CA ASP A 27 21.26 -13.59 13.71
C ASP A 27 20.72 -15.03 13.77
N HIS A 28 19.46 -15.25 13.44
CA HIS A 28 18.90 -16.60 13.38
C HIS A 28 19.46 -17.39 12.19
N PRO A 29 19.72 -18.68 12.36
CA PRO A 29 20.10 -19.54 11.26
C PRO A 29 19.06 -19.43 10.13
N LEU A 30 19.53 -19.39 8.87
CA LEU A 30 18.65 -19.37 7.71
C LEU A 30 17.61 -20.48 7.80
N THR A 31 16.36 -20.13 7.60
CA THR A 31 15.29 -21.12 7.50
C THR A 31 15.48 -21.99 6.25
N TYR A 32 14.86 -23.16 6.22
CA TYR A 32 14.86 -24.03 5.03
C TYR A 32 14.45 -23.24 3.75
N TRP A 33 13.44 -22.39 3.85
CA TRP A 33 12.94 -21.63 2.70
C TRP A 33 13.90 -20.54 2.24
N GLN A 34 14.60 -19.86 3.15
CA GLN A 34 15.66 -18.91 2.81
C GLN A 34 16.84 -19.61 2.13
N THR A 35 17.25 -20.76 2.66
CA THR A 35 18.31 -21.56 2.04
C THR A 35 17.91 -22.06 0.64
N MET A 36 16.66 -22.49 0.46
CA MET A 36 16.13 -22.91 -0.84
C MET A 36 16.04 -21.75 -1.84
N GLU A 37 15.65 -20.55 -1.40
CA GLU A 37 15.67 -19.34 -2.25
C GLU A 37 17.08 -19.05 -2.76
N ILE A 38 18.06 -19.01 -1.87
CA ILE A 38 19.46 -18.75 -2.21
C ILE A 38 19.96 -19.79 -3.23
N ALA A 39 19.76 -21.08 -2.93
CA ALA A 39 20.21 -22.17 -3.80
C ALA A 39 19.56 -22.12 -5.19
N MET A 40 18.27 -21.80 -5.27
CA MET A 40 17.56 -21.67 -6.55
C MET A 40 18.08 -20.47 -7.34
N ARG A 41 18.26 -19.32 -6.69
CA ARG A 41 18.79 -18.11 -7.31
C ARG A 41 20.19 -18.34 -7.87
N GLU A 42 21.10 -18.94 -7.08
CA GLU A 42 22.46 -19.27 -7.50
C GLU A 42 22.46 -20.25 -8.69
N LEU A 43 21.60 -21.27 -8.65
CA LEU A 43 21.47 -22.24 -9.73
C LEU A 43 20.97 -21.60 -11.03
N LEU A 44 20.01 -20.66 -10.96
CA LEU A 44 19.50 -19.95 -12.15
C LEU A 44 20.57 -19.04 -12.76
N VAL A 45 21.39 -18.40 -11.92
CA VAL A 45 22.54 -17.59 -12.37
C VAL A 45 23.62 -18.48 -12.99
N GLU A 46 23.99 -19.60 -12.34
CA GLU A 46 24.97 -20.56 -12.86
C GLU A 46 24.56 -21.12 -14.23
N LYS A 47 23.26 -21.41 -14.40
CA LYS A 47 22.71 -21.87 -15.68
C LYS A 47 22.55 -20.77 -16.74
N GLY A 48 22.85 -19.54 -16.42
CA GLY A 48 22.69 -18.39 -17.33
C GLY A 48 21.25 -18.08 -17.71
N ILE A 49 20.27 -18.50 -16.87
CA ILE A 49 18.85 -18.20 -17.07
C ILE A 49 18.53 -16.78 -16.60
N LEU A 50 19.19 -16.35 -15.53
CA LEU A 50 19.12 -15.00 -14.98
C LEU A 50 20.52 -14.46 -14.71
N THR A 51 20.65 -13.15 -14.71
CA THR A 51 21.88 -12.47 -14.28
C THR A 51 21.67 -11.78 -12.93
N PRO A 52 22.71 -11.58 -12.13
CA PRO A 52 22.62 -10.78 -10.89
C PRO A 52 22.07 -9.37 -11.13
N ALA A 53 22.38 -8.76 -12.29
CA ALA A 53 21.91 -7.43 -12.66
C ALA A 53 20.39 -7.40 -12.93
N GLU A 54 19.84 -8.43 -13.59
CA GLU A 54 18.39 -8.54 -13.81
C GLU A 54 17.64 -8.72 -12.49
N ILE A 55 18.20 -9.52 -11.57
CA ILE A 55 17.62 -9.70 -10.23
C ILE A 55 17.62 -8.38 -9.45
N ALA A 56 18.76 -7.66 -9.44
CA ALA A 56 18.87 -6.37 -8.78
C ALA A 56 17.88 -5.35 -9.36
N ALA A 57 17.80 -5.24 -10.69
CA ALA A 57 16.87 -4.33 -11.36
C ALA A 57 15.40 -4.63 -11.01
N GLN A 58 15.04 -5.91 -10.87
CA GLN A 58 13.68 -6.30 -10.46
C GLN A 58 13.39 -5.97 -9.00
N ILE A 59 14.38 -6.08 -8.13
CA ILE A 59 14.27 -5.66 -6.72
C ILE A 59 14.09 -4.14 -6.64
N ASP A 60 14.95 -3.38 -7.34
CA ASP A 60 14.87 -1.91 -7.39
C ASP A 60 13.51 -1.44 -7.93
N GLU A 61 12.99 -2.09 -8.97
CA GLU A 61 11.65 -1.81 -9.49
C GLU A 61 10.57 -2.07 -8.45
N MET A 62 10.66 -3.18 -7.71
CA MET A 62 9.68 -3.48 -6.65
C MET A 62 9.77 -2.48 -5.49
N ASP A 63 10.96 -2.04 -5.12
CA ASP A 63 11.20 -1.10 -4.03
C ASP A 63 10.81 0.34 -4.42
N SER A 64 10.80 0.68 -5.70
CA SER A 64 10.30 1.97 -6.22
C SER A 64 8.79 2.15 -6.08
N ARG A 65 8.06 1.06 -5.82
CA ARG A 65 6.60 1.08 -5.66
C ARG A 65 6.24 1.45 -4.24
N GLU A 66 5.63 2.62 -4.07
CA GLU A 66 5.31 3.19 -2.77
C GLU A 66 3.94 3.89 -2.75
N PRO A 67 3.36 4.14 -1.56
CA PRO A 67 2.07 4.84 -1.46
C PRO A 67 2.04 6.22 -2.08
N ALA A 68 3.19 6.90 -2.21
CA ALA A 68 3.29 8.20 -2.86
C ALA A 68 2.85 8.17 -4.34
N ASN A 69 3.06 7.04 -5.04
CA ASN A 69 2.58 6.86 -6.41
C ASN A 69 1.04 6.94 -6.49
N GLY A 70 0.35 6.22 -5.60
CA GLY A 70 -1.11 6.30 -5.50
C GLY A 70 -1.59 7.68 -5.02
N ALA A 71 -0.85 8.32 -4.13
CA ALA A 71 -1.16 9.68 -3.67
C ALA A 71 -1.09 10.70 -4.82
N ALA A 72 -0.11 10.57 -5.71
CA ALA A 72 -0.01 11.40 -6.92
C ALA A 72 -1.21 11.19 -7.86
N VAL A 73 -1.68 9.93 -8.04
CA VAL A 73 -2.88 9.61 -8.84
C VAL A 73 -4.13 10.25 -8.22
N VAL A 74 -4.31 10.12 -6.91
CA VAL A 74 -5.45 10.72 -6.19
C VAL A 74 -5.41 12.26 -6.29
N ALA A 75 -4.26 12.87 -6.04
CA ALA A 75 -4.09 14.33 -6.10
C ALA A 75 -4.36 14.86 -7.52
N ARG A 76 -3.92 14.16 -8.57
CA ARG A 76 -4.24 14.48 -9.96
C ARG A 76 -5.75 14.45 -10.20
N ALA A 77 -6.45 13.43 -9.71
CA ALA A 77 -7.90 13.32 -9.85
C ALA A 77 -8.66 14.45 -9.13
N TRP A 78 -8.09 15.03 -8.08
CA TRP A 78 -8.70 16.16 -7.36
C TRP A 78 -8.57 17.48 -8.10
N VAL A 79 -7.55 17.65 -8.96
CA VAL A 79 -7.29 18.92 -9.68
C VAL A 79 -7.69 18.85 -11.16
N ASP A 80 -7.80 17.66 -11.72
CA ASP A 80 -8.14 17.42 -13.13
C ASP A 80 -9.41 16.57 -13.24
N PRO A 81 -10.59 17.21 -13.42
CA PRO A 81 -11.85 16.48 -13.57
C PRO A 81 -11.88 15.50 -14.76
N ALA A 82 -11.19 15.82 -15.85
CA ALA A 82 -11.12 14.95 -17.02
C ALA A 82 -10.29 13.69 -16.72
N PHE A 83 -9.19 13.83 -16.01
CA PHE A 83 -8.42 12.70 -15.50
C PHE A 83 -9.24 11.85 -14.52
N LYS A 84 -9.97 12.49 -13.60
CA LYS A 84 -10.86 11.78 -12.66
C LYS A 84 -11.87 10.89 -13.38
N VAL A 85 -12.49 11.39 -14.44
CA VAL A 85 -13.44 10.58 -15.26
C VAL A 85 -12.73 9.36 -15.84
N ARG A 86 -11.53 9.52 -16.41
CA ARG A 86 -10.74 8.40 -16.93
C ARG A 86 -10.31 7.41 -15.83
N LEU A 87 -9.88 7.91 -14.69
CA LEU A 87 -9.48 7.10 -13.53
C LEU A 87 -10.65 6.23 -13.04
N LEU A 88 -11.84 6.77 -12.96
CA LEU A 88 -13.03 6.03 -12.53
C LEU A 88 -13.52 5.04 -13.60
N ALA A 89 -13.26 5.30 -14.88
CA ALA A 89 -13.58 4.38 -15.98
C ALA A 89 -12.57 3.22 -16.06
N ASP A 90 -11.28 3.51 -16.03
CA ASP A 90 -10.19 2.53 -16.02
C ASP A 90 -8.97 3.08 -15.26
N ALA A 91 -8.81 2.62 -14.02
CA ALA A 91 -7.72 3.07 -13.17
C ALA A 91 -6.37 2.49 -13.59
N SER A 92 -6.34 1.35 -14.30
CA SER A 92 -5.10 0.79 -14.83
C SER A 92 -4.51 1.70 -15.90
N ASP A 93 -5.32 2.11 -16.87
CA ASP A 93 -4.88 2.97 -17.98
C ASP A 93 -4.56 4.38 -17.48
N ALA A 94 -5.38 4.94 -16.60
CA ALA A 94 -5.10 6.25 -16.00
C ALA A 94 -3.80 6.27 -15.18
N SER A 95 -3.47 5.18 -14.49
CA SER A 95 -2.20 5.08 -13.76
C SER A 95 -1.00 4.96 -14.72
N ARG A 96 -1.16 4.21 -15.82
CA ARG A 96 -0.13 4.13 -16.87
C ARG A 96 0.10 5.47 -17.58
N GLU A 97 -0.95 6.28 -17.78
CA GLU A 97 -0.84 7.66 -18.29
C GLU A 97 0.12 8.51 -17.43
N MET A 98 0.21 8.21 -16.12
CA MET A 98 1.12 8.88 -15.20
C MET A 98 2.49 8.19 -15.07
N GLY A 99 2.76 7.16 -15.87
CA GLY A 99 4.04 6.43 -15.86
C GLY A 99 4.13 5.29 -14.85
N TYR A 100 3.02 4.92 -14.18
CA TYR A 100 3.01 3.80 -13.23
C TYR A 100 2.65 2.48 -13.93
N ASP A 101 3.54 1.50 -13.85
CA ASP A 101 3.26 0.16 -14.36
C ASP A 101 2.35 -0.62 -13.39
N ILE A 102 1.15 -0.90 -13.85
CA ILE A 102 0.16 -1.70 -13.11
C ILE A 102 0.29 -3.20 -13.40
N GLY A 103 1.14 -3.59 -14.35
CA GLY A 103 1.25 -4.96 -14.84
C GLY A 103 -0.02 -5.43 -15.55
N SER A 104 -0.31 -6.73 -15.48
CA SER A 104 -1.49 -7.35 -16.11
C SER A 104 -2.76 -7.28 -15.26
N LEU A 105 -2.69 -6.74 -14.04
CA LEU A 105 -3.83 -6.65 -13.13
C LEU A 105 -4.78 -5.51 -13.53
N ARG A 106 -6.07 -5.74 -13.33
CA ARG A 106 -7.07 -4.68 -13.45
C ARG A 106 -7.15 -3.89 -12.14
N LEU A 107 -6.82 -2.60 -12.20
CA LEU A 107 -7.03 -1.66 -11.11
C LEU A 107 -8.35 -0.93 -11.30
N ILE A 108 -9.14 -0.82 -10.24
CA ILE A 108 -10.44 -0.15 -10.21
C ILE A 108 -10.39 0.94 -9.15
N ALA A 109 -10.71 2.17 -9.53
CA ALA A 109 -10.85 3.29 -8.59
C ALA A 109 -12.29 3.39 -8.08
N LEU A 110 -12.43 3.60 -6.78
CA LEU A 110 -13.69 3.69 -6.06
C LEU A 110 -13.80 5.07 -5.41
N GLU A 111 -14.71 5.91 -5.88
CA GLU A 111 -14.87 7.25 -5.33
C GLU A 111 -15.66 7.23 -4.02
N ASN A 112 -15.11 7.85 -2.98
CA ASN A 112 -15.88 8.21 -1.79
C ASN A 112 -16.68 9.47 -2.06
N THR A 113 -17.97 9.42 -1.69
CA THR A 113 -18.90 10.55 -1.77
C THR A 113 -19.35 10.97 -0.37
N ALA A 114 -20.21 11.98 -0.27
CA ALA A 114 -20.79 12.37 0.99
C ALA A 114 -21.57 11.22 1.67
N ASP A 115 -22.21 10.36 0.87
CA ASP A 115 -23.11 9.31 1.36
C ASP A 115 -22.49 7.91 1.29
N THR A 116 -21.31 7.75 0.67
CA THR A 116 -20.70 6.43 0.46
C THR A 116 -19.22 6.46 0.81
N HIS A 117 -18.81 5.52 1.65
CA HIS A 117 -17.43 5.26 2.02
C HIS A 117 -17.02 3.85 1.60
N ASN A 118 -16.00 3.76 0.76
CA ASN A 118 -15.51 2.50 0.23
C ASN A 118 -14.33 1.98 1.04
N VAL A 119 -14.28 0.67 1.26
CA VAL A 119 -13.19 0.00 1.98
C VAL A 119 -12.75 -1.21 1.16
N VAL A 120 -11.45 -1.39 1.03
CA VAL A 120 -10.84 -2.48 0.27
C VAL A 120 -10.34 -3.57 1.21
N VAL A 121 -10.60 -4.81 0.83
CA VAL A 121 -10.13 -6.01 1.52
C VAL A 121 -9.76 -7.09 0.51
N CYS A 122 -9.04 -8.11 0.92
CA CYS A 122 -9.04 -9.43 0.27
C CYS A 122 -9.33 -10.48 1.32
N THR A 123 -10.54 -11.06 1.28
CA THR A 123 -10.97 -12.05 2.28
C THR A 123 -10.23 -13.38 2.14
N LEU A 124 -9.80 -13.71 0.92
CA LEU A 124 -9.17 -15.00 0.62
C LEU A 124 -7.67 -15.05 1.00
N CYS A 125 -6.93 -14.01 0.61
CA CYS A 125 -5.48 -13.95 0.82
C CYS A 125 -5.03 -12.54 1.24
N SER A 126 -4.26 -11.84 0.42
CA SER A 126 -3.78 -10.47 0.70
C SER A 126 -3.62 -9.67 -0.59
N CYS A 127 -4.56 -9.84 -1.53
CA CYS A 127 -4.55 -9.13 -2.80
C CYS A 127 -4.65 -7.63 -2.57
N TYR A 128 -3.58 -6.92 -2.85
CA TYR A 128 -3.35 -5.50 -2.60
C TYR A 128 -2.91 -4.81 -3.89
N PRO A 129 -3.22 -3.55 -4.14
CA PRO A 129 -2.76 -2.83 -5.33
C PRO A 129 -1.26 -2.49 -5.26
N ARG A 130 -0.42 -3.53 -5.09
CA ARG A 130 1.01 -3.40 -4.79
C ARG A 130 1.81 -2.76 -5.91
N ASN A 131 1.37 -2.89 -7.16
CA ASN A 131 2.06 -2.27 -8.29
C ASN A 131 1.99 -0.74 -8.25
N LEU A 132 0.98 -0.18 -7.57
CA LEU A 132 0.85 1.26 -7.38
C LEU A 132 1.25 1.70 -5.96
N LEU A 133 0.91 0.92 -4.92
CA LEU A 133 1.06 1.33 -3.52
C LEU A 133 2.23 0.65 -2.78
N GLY A 134 3.03 -0.17 -3.47
CA GLY A 134 4.09 -0.95 -2.84
C GLY A 134 3.55 -2.10 -1.99
N LEU A 135 4.32 -2.54 -0.99
CA LEU A 135 3.97 -3.67 -0.15
C LEU A 135 2.77 -3.38 0.77
N PRO A 136 1.87 -4.36 0.94
CA PRO A 136 0.76 -4.21 1.88
C PRO A 136 1.27 -4.12 3.32
N PRO A 137 0.63 -3.29 4.17
CA PRO A 137 0.94 -3.27 5.60
C PRO A 137 0.48 -4.58 6.28
N ASP A 138 1.07 -4.92 7.41
CA ASP A 138 0.80 -6.18 8.09
C ASP A 138 -0.65 -6.33 8.54
N TRP A 139 -1.27 -5.22 8.99
CA TRP A 139 -2.68 -5.25 9.36
C TRP A 139 -3.59 -5.67 8.19
N TYR A 140 -3.27 -5.28 6.92
CA TYR A 140 -4.06 -5.65 5.74
C TYR A 140 -4.03 -7.18 5.48
N LYS A 141 -2.90 -7.81 5.77
CA LYS A 141 -2.70 -9.26 5.63
C LYS A 141 -3.31 -10.05 6.79
N SER A 142 -3.61 -9.40 7.93
CA SER A 142 -4.07 -10.08 9.13
C SER A 142 -5.42 -10.78 8.93
N ARG A 143 -5.58 -11.97 9.49
CA ARG A 143 -6.87 -12.68 9.48
C ARG A 143 -7.96 -11.89 10.19
N SER A 144 -7.60 -11.16 11.24
CA SER A 144 -8.51 -10.31 12.00
C SER A 144 -9.15 -9.25 11.12
N TYR A 145 -8.35 -8.43 10.42
CA TYR A 145 -8.88 -7.44 9.49
C TYR A 145 -9.76 -8.07 8.42
N ARG A 146 -9.24 -9.07 7.71
CA ARG A 146 -9.91 -9.68 6.56
C ARG A 146 -11.26 -10.32 6.90
N SER A 147 -11.39 -10.94 8.06
CA SER A 147 -12.64 -11.58 8.49
C SER A 147 -13.64 -10.62 9.11
N ARG A 148 -13.15 -9.55 9.78
CA ARG A 148 -14.01 -8.65 10.55
C ARG A 148 -14.53 -7.49 9.71
N VAL A 149 -13.73 -6.95 8.79
CA VAL A 149 -14.15 -5.79 8.00
C VAL A 149 -15.41 -6.04 7.17
N VAL A 150 -15.67 -7.26 6.74
CA VAL A 150 -16.90 -7.62 6.02
C VAL A 150 -18.12 -7.82 6.93
N LYS A 151 -17.90 -8.15 8.21
CA LYS A 151 -18.97 -8.44 9.17
C LYS A 151 -19.35 -7.23 10.02
N GLU A 152 -18.35 -6.47 10.44
CA GLU A 152 -18.48 -5.32 11.36
C GLU A 152 -17.62 -4.13 10.89
N PRO A 153 -17.83 -3.62 9.64
CA PRO A 153 -16.94 -2.63 9.04
C PRO A 153 -16.78 -1.37 9.88
N ARG A 154 -17.87 -0.83 10.40
CA ARG A 154 -17.81 0.41 11.21
C ARG A 154 -16.98 0.25 12.47
N LYS A 155 -17.04 -0.92 13.10
CA LYS A 155 -16.24 -1.21 14.30
C LYS A 155 -14.74 -1.30 13.94
N VAL A 156 -14.43 -1.97 12.84
CA VAL A 156 -13.04 -2.04 12.35
C VAL A 156 -12.54 -0.64 11.99
N LEU A 157 -13.32 0.17 11.28
CA LEU A 157 -12.94 1.55 10.96
C LEU A 157 -12.71 2.41 12.21
N SER A 158 -13.53 2.24 13.25
CA SER A 158 -13.34 2.93 14.53
C SER A 158 -12.03 2.55 15.22
N GLU A 159 -11.57 1.30 15.08
CA GLU A 159 -10.27 0.85 15.59
C GLU A 159 -9.09 1.52 14.85
N PHE A 160 -9.30 1.93 13.58
CA PHE A 160 -8.36 2.78 12.82
C PHE A 160 -8.53 4.29 13.12
N GLY A 161 -9.42 4.66 14.04
CA GLY A 161 -9.72 6.05 14.39
C GLY A 161 -10.71 6.73 13.44
N LEU A 162 -11.35 5.99 12.53
CA LEU A 162 -12.32 6.53 11.58
C LEU A 162 -13.76 6.25 12.04
N ASN A 163 -14.44 7.31 12.49
CA ASN A 163 -15.85 7.26 12.83
C ASN A 163 -16.68 7.96 11.75
N LEU A 164 -17.47 7.20 11.01
CA LEU A 164 -18.33 7.71 9.95
C LEU A 164 -19.72 8.06 10.49
N PRO A 165 -20.38 9.12 9.98
CA PRO A 165 -21.78 9.42 10.30
C PRO A 165 -22.69 8.21 10.04
N ASP A 166 -23.77 8.06 10.82
CA ASP A 166 -24.68 6.91 10.70
C ASP A 166 -25.33 6.80 9.32
N GLY A 167 -25.59 7.94 8.66
CA GLY A 167 -26.17 7.98 7.30
C GLY A 167 -25.21 7.56 6.19
N THR A 168 -23.89 7.42 6.45
CA THR A 168 -22.93 7.04 5.43
C THR A 168 -23.00 5.54 5.14
N THR A 169 -23.20 5.17 3.90
CA THR A 169 -23.14 3.76 3.45
C THR A 169 -21.68 3.30 3.37
N VAL A 170 -21.32 2.26 4.12
CA VAL A 170 -20.00 1.63 3.99
C VAL A 170 -20.07 0.48 3.00
N ARG A 171 -19.26 0.54 1.93
CA ARG A 171 -19.16 -0.51 0.90
C ARG A 171 -17.82 -1.21 1.00
N ILE A 172 -17.87 -2.53 1.11
CA ILE A 172 -16.68 -3.37 1.18
C ILE A 172 -16.42 -3.97 -0.20
N HIS A 173 -15.20 -3.80 -0.70
CA HIS A 173 -14.76 -4.31 -2.00
C HIS A 173 -13.70 -5.38 -1.78
N ASP A 174 -14.01 -6.60 -2.21
CA ASP A 174 -13.14 -7.77 -2.04
C ASP A 174 -12.26 -7.95 -3.28
N SER A 175 -10.96 -7.72 -3.14
CA SER A 175 -9.97 -7.91 -4.20
C SER A 175 -9.85 -9.38 -4.57
N THR A 176 -9.69 -9.66 -5.86
CA THR A 176 -9.50 -11.02 -6.38
C THR A 176 -8.08 -11.22 -6.95
N ALA A 177 -7.80 -12.38 -7.54
CA ALA A 177 -6.51 -12.65 -8.20
C ALA A 177 -6.24 -11.64 -9.34
N ASP A 178 -7.27 -11.22 -10.07
CA ASP A 178 -7.15 -10.41 -11.28
C ASP A 178 -7.51 -8.94 -11.07
N MET A 179 -8.28 -8.62 -10.01
CA MET A 179 -8.78 -7.28 -9.73
C MET A 179 -8.23 -6.73 -8.43
N ARG A 180 -7.83 -5.47 -8.46
CA ARG A 180 -7.41 -4.68 -7.31
C ARG A 180 -8.23 -3.40 -7.26
N TYR A 181 -8.40 -2.88 -6.07
CA TYR A 181 -9.13 -1.65 -5.85
C TYR A 181 -8.26 -0.60 -5.18
N ILE A 182 -8.50 0.66 -5.53
CA ILE A 182 -7.99 1.82 -4.84
C ILE A 182 -9.15 2.77 -4.53
N VAL A 183 -9.18 3.33 -3.34
CA VAL A 183 -10.16 4.35 -2.99
C VAL A 183 -9.66 5.72 -3.45
N LEU A 184 -10.51 6.45 -4.15
CA LEU A 184 -10.38 7.89 -4.38
C LEU A 184 -11.11 8.61 -3.23
N PRO A 185 -10.40 9.04 -2.19
CA PRO A 185 -11.02 9.70 -1.05
C PRO A 185 -11.50 11.10 -1.43
N ALA A 186 -12.44 11.64 -0.66
CA ALA A 186 -12.87 13.02 -0.83
C ALA A 186 -11.70 13.99 -0.59
N ARG A 187 -11.64 15.04 -1.42
CA ARG A 187 -10.64 16.10 -1.26
C ARG A 187 -10.88 16.84 0.06
N PRO A 188 -9.85 17.06 0.89
CA PRO A 188 -10.00 17.80 2.14
C PRO A 188 -10.46 19.24 1.92
N ASN A 189 -11.33 19.71 2.80
CA ASN A 189 -11.75 21.12 2.79
C ASN A 189 -10.56 22.06 3.07
N GLY A 190 -10.64 23.27 2.55
CA GLY A 190 -9.59 24.29 2.76
C GLY A 190 -8.34 24.08 1.90
N THR A 191 -8.41 23.22 0.88
CA THR A 191 -7.28 22.96 -0.05
C THR A 191 -7.47 23.64 -1.41
N ASP A 192 -8.39 24.59 -1.53
CA ASP A 192 -8.62 25.32 -2.78
C ASP A 192 -7.34 26.04 -3.22
N GLY A 193 -7.00 25.91 -4.50
CA GLY A 193 -5.79 26.48 -5.06
C GLY A 193 -4.48 25.76 -4.72
N TRP A 194 -4.51 24.67 -3.96
CA TRP A 194 -3.30 23.89 -3.67
C TRP A 194 -2.78 23.19 -4.93
N SER A 195 -1.45 23.12 -5.06
CA SER A 195 -0.82 22.36 -6.13
C SER A 195 -1.05 20.85 -5.96
N GLN A 196 -0.92 20.09 -7.05
CA GLN A 196 -1.05 18.65 -7.02
C GLN A 196 -0.06 18.02 -6.04
N GLU A 197 1.17 18.51 -5.99
CA GLU A 197 2.23 18.00 -5.09
C GLU A 197 1.84 18.21 -3.63
N ASN A 198 1.34 19.40 -3.27
CA ASN A 198 0.90 19.67 -1.91
C ASN A 198 -0.31 18.80 -1.52
N LEU A 199 -1.25 18.60 -2.43
CA LEU A 199 -2.40 17.73 -2.21
C LEU A 199 -1.99 16.27 -2.02
N ALA A 200 -0.99 15.79 -2.74
CA ALA A 200 -0.48 14.42 -2.60
C ALA A 200 0.05 14.14 -1.18
N THR A 201 0.61 15.14 -0.48
CA THR A 201 1.09 14.97 0.90
C THR A 201 -0.01 14.69 1.92
N LEU A 202 -1.25 15.03 1.59
CA LEU A 202 -2.43 14.77 2.43
C LEU A 202 -2.95 13.35 2.27
N VAL A 203 -2.67 12.71 1.15
CA VAL A 203 -3.14 11.35 0.85
C VAL A 203 -2.28 10.34 1.59
N THR A 204 -2.91 9.43 2.29
CA THR A 204 -2.23 8.37 3.02
C THR A 204 -2.56 7.01 2.44
N ARG A 205 -1.71 6.00 2.69
CA ARG A 205 -2.03 4.61 2.36
C ARG A 205 -3.40 4.20 2.91
N ASN A 206 -3.69 4.55 4.15
CA ASN A 206 -4.95 4.20 4.81
C ASN A 206 -6.16 4.83 4.12
N SER A 207 -6.04 6.07 3.63
CA SER A 207 -7.13 6.73 2.90
C SER A 207 -7.39 6.09 1.53
N MET A 208 -6.35 5.54 0.88
CA MET A 208 -6.48 4.84 -0.40
C MET A 208 -6.99 3.40 -0.29
N ILE A 209 -7.00 2.83 0.92
CA ILE A 209 -7.61 1.53 1.22
C ILE A 209 -8.99 1.72 1.89
N GLY A 210 -9.30 2.93 2.32
CA GLY A 210 -10.57 3.29 2.92
C GLY A 210 -10.68 3.03 4.43
N VAL A 211 -9.55 2.73 5.12
CA VAL A 211 -9.55 2.63 6.59
C VAL A 211 -9.19 3.94 7.28
N GLY A 212 -9.06 5.01 6.54
CA GLY A 212 -8.80 6.37 7.02
C GLY A 212 -9.27 7.40 6.02
N VAL A 213 -9.13 8.67 6.38
CA VAL A 213 -9.33 9.81 5.48
C VAL A 213 -7.99 10.51 5.19
N PRO A 214 -7.90 11.33 4.16
CA PRO A 214 -6.74 12.20 3.96
C PRO A 214 -6.49 13.09 5.18
N LYS A 215 -5.25 13.54 5.34
CA LYS A 215 -4.90 14.53 6.37
C LYS A 215 -5.65 15.83 6.14
N SER A 216 -5.97 16.55 7.19
CA SER A 216 -6.55 17.90 7.09
C SER A 216 -5.51 18.88 6.52
N ALA A 217 -5.99 19.91 5.80
CA ALA A 217 -5.17 21.07 5.49
C ALA A 217 -4.77 21.75 6.82
N THR A 218 -3.49 21.89 7.07
CA THR A 218 -2.91 22.62 8.20
C THR A 218 -2.29 23.91 7.73
#